data_4266530ab13afcfc3508d48b2c25d00f
#
_entry.id   4266530ab13afcfc3508d48b2c25d00f
#
_cell.length_a   1.000
_cell.length_b   1.000
_cell.length_c   1.000
_cell.angle_alpha   90.00
_cell.angle_beta   90.00
_cell.angle_gamma   90.00
#
_symmetry.space_group_name_H-M   'P 1'
#
loop_
_entity.id
_entity.type
_entity.pdbx_description
1 polymer ?
#
loop_
_entity_poly.entity_id
_entity_poly.type
_entity_poly.pdbx_seq_one_letter_code
_entity_poly.pdbx_strand_id
1 'polypeptide(L)'
;VIEYLAGEIDMEFVISHLVKSYGSKQVLKDVDFVFEEGRIYGLLGRNGSGKTTFFNCVNNDIDINSGEFFFRGESGEKAPVMPEDIGYLVSTPTVPEFMTGREFLKFFIEVHEEIKPDKTIDEYFDYMMVPEDDRDRLLKDYSHGTKNKMQMLLNIIASPKLMLLDEPLTSLDVIIAEEMKNVIRNQKQGRITIFSTHLLDVAVDLCDEIVLLHNGRLEPIDKSNLGDADFKEKIINALRDEDNG
;
A
#
# COMPACT_ATOMS: atom_id res chain seq x y z
N VAL A 1 20.31 26.34 -9.68
CA VAL A 1 20.26 25.99 -8.27
C VAL A 1 18.81 25.77 -7.96
N ILE A 2 18.37 24.51 -8.00
CA ILE A 2 17.01 24.13 -7.58
C ILE A 2 17.19 23.76 -6.11
N GLU A 3 16.81 24.64 -5.21
CA GLU A 3 16.59 24.31 -3.80
C GLU A 3 15.42 23.31 -3.77
N TYR A 4 15.71 22.06 -3.46
CA TYR A 4 14.72 21.15 -2.91
C TYR A 4 14.31 21.72 -1.55
N LEU A 5 13.21 22.43 -1.51
CA LEU A 5 12.50 22.68 -0.26
C LEU A 5 12.18 21.29 0.30
N ALA A 6 12.77 20.95 1.43
CA ALA A 6 12.30 19.85 2.26
C ALA A 6 10.83 20.18 2.54
N GLY A 7 9.89 19.41 1.98
CA GLY A 7 8.47 19.60 2.25
C GLY A 7 8.26 19.45 3.76
N GLU A 8 7.56 20.40 4.34
CA GLU A 8 7.08 20.27 5.71
C GLU A 8 6.29 18.98 5.78
N ILE A 9 6.57 18.13 6.78
CA ILE A 9 5.88 16.86 6.99
C ILE A 9 4.59 17.20 7.72
N ASP A 10 3.49 17.29 6.98
CA ASP A 10 2.20 17.69 7.54
C ASP A 10 1.55 16.59 8.40
N MET A 11 1.88 15.31 8.15
CA MET A 11 1.24 14.17 8.81
C MET A 11 2.18 12.96 8.91
N GLU A 12 2.09 12.26 10.03
CA GLU A 12 2.75 10.97 10.26
C GLU A 12 1.73 9.91 10.64
N PHE A 13 1.93 8.68 10.17
CA PHE A 13 1.23 7.50 10.69
C PHE A 13 2.15 6.77 11.65
N VAL A 14 1.75 6.72 12.91
CA VAL A 14 2.54 6.18 14.02
C VAL A 14 1.97 4.86 14.45
N ILE A 15 2.83 3.86 14.59
CA ILE A 15 2.54 2.56 15.19
C ILE A 15 3.35 2.46 16.47
N SER A 16 2.70 2.07 17.57
CA SER A 16 3.32 1.98 18.89
C SER A 16 2.95 0.67 19.57
N HIS A 17 3.99 -0.13 19.87
CA HIS A 17 3.88 -1.40 20.60
C HIS A 17 2.86 -2.39 20.01
N LEU A 18 2.69 -2.42 18.68
CA LEU A 18 1.70 -3.27 18.01
C LEU A 18 2.07 -4.76 18.15
N VAL A 19 1.15 -5.52 18.71
CA VAL A 19 1.27 -6.98 18.87
C VAL A 19 0.10 -7.68 18.21
N LYS A 20 0.38 -8.73 17.42
CA LYS A 20 -0.62 -9.63 16.87
C LYS A 20 -0.20 -11.08 16.98
N SER A 21 -1.09 -11.90 17.54
CA SER A 21 -0.89 -13.34 17.67
C SER A 21 -2.11 -14.13 17.16
N TYR A 22 -1.86 -15.33 16.66
CA TYR A 22 -2.87 -16.34 16.34
C TYR A 22 -2.60 -17.58 17.20
N GLY A 23 -3.41 -17.76 18.23
CA GLY A 23 -3.15 -18.79 19.24
C GLY A 23 -1.79 -18.57 19.93
N SER A 24 -0.90 -19.54 19.86
CA SER A 24 0.46 -19.43 20.44
C SER A 24 1.47 -18.77 19.51
N LYS A 25 1.14 -18.56 18.23
CA LYS A 25 2.07 -17.98 17.25
C LYS A 25 1.94 -16.44 17.25
N GLN A 26 2.98 -15.75 17.72
CA GLN A 26 3.07 -14.28 17.64
C GLN A 26 3.63 -13.88 16.26
N VAL A 27 2.81 -13.18 15.46
CA VAL A 27 3.16 -12.77 14.10
C VAL A 27 3.77 -11.35 14.09
N LEU A 28 3.20 -10.42 14.87
CA LEU A 28 3.76 -9.08 15.08
C LEU A 28 4.19 -8.96 16.53
N LYS A 29 5.43 -8.54 16.76
CA LYS A 29 6.11 -8.61 18.06
C LYS A 29 6.58 -7.23 18.50
N ASP A 30 5.73 -6.47 19.19
CA ASP A 30 6.11 -5.16 19.74
C ASP A 30 6.64 -4.24 18.63
N VAL A 31 5.78 -3.98 17.62
CA VAL A 31 6.16 -3.20 16.44
C VAL A 31 5.99 -1.72 16.73
N ASP A 32 7.09 -0.97 16.56
CA ASP A 32 7.13 0.49 16.61
C ASP A 32 7.64 1.00 15.27
N PHE A 33 6.92 1.93 14.63
CA PHE A 33 7.36 2.57 13.41
C PHE A 33 6.61 3.89 13.17
N VAL A 34 7.25 4.81 12.44
CA VAL A 34 6.67 6.08 11.99
C VAL A 34 6.79 6.16 10.48
N PHE A 35 5.66 6.34 9.81
CA PHE A 35 5.58 6.58 8.38
C PHE A 35 5.24 8.05 8.15
N GLU A 36 5.97 8.72 7.26
CA GLU A 36 5.84 10.16 6.97
C GLU A 36 5.06 10.37 5.67
N GLU A 37 4.28 11.44 5.63
CA GLU A 37 3.56 11.87 4.43
C GLU A 37 4.50 12.15 3.25
N GLY A 38 3.97 11.99 2.04
CA GLY A 38 4.71 12.24 0.81
C GLY A 38 5.74 11.17 0.45
N ARG A 39 5.73 10.02 1.17
CA ARG A 39 6.67 8.92 0.93
C ARG A 39 5.97 7.62 0.55
N ILE A 40 6.65 6.83 -0.26
CA ILE A 40 6.31 5.44 -0.58
C ILE A 40 7.25 4.53 0.20
N TYR A 41 6.70 3.73 1.11
CA TYR A 41 7.41 2.75 1.91
C TYR A 41 7.24 1.35 1.31
N GLY A 42 8.36 0.69 1.05
CA GLY A 42 8.36 -0.72 0.64
C GLY A 42 8.39 -1.64 1.86
N LEU A 43 7.29 -2.25 2.22
CA LEU A 43 7.23 -3.29 3.25
C LEU A 43 7.75 -4.61 2.66
N LEU A 44 9.05 -4.83 2.80
CA LEU A 44 9.74 -6.01 2.29
C LEU A 44 9.63 -7.16 3.29
N GLY A 45 9.38 -8.35 2.80
CA GLY A 45 9.34 -9.55 3.63
C GLY A 45 8.96 -10.78 2.82
N ARG A 46 9.41 -11.95 3.26
CA ARG A 46 9.05 -13.22 2.62
C ARG A 46 7.54 -13.51 2.69
N ASN A 47 7.09 -14.47 1.90
CA ASN A 47 5.72 -14.96 2.02
C ASN A 47 5.52 -15.60 3.40
N GLY A 48 4.42 -15.20 4.09
CA GLY A 48 4.14 -15.66 5.46
C GLY A 48 4.88 -14.90 6.57
N SER A 49 5.66 -13.84 6.28
CA SER A 49 6.31 -13.00 7.30
C SER A 49 5.34 -12.15 8.14
N GLY A 50 4.08 -12.00 7.68
CA GLY A 50 3.07 -11.20 8.37
C GLY A 50 2.69 -9.88 7.69
N LYS A 51 3.13 -9.61 6.43
CA LYS A 51 2.78 -8.37 5.70
C LYS A 51 1.26 -8.15 5.61
N THR A 52 0.53 -9.15 5.11
CA THR A 52 -0.94 -9.10 5.06
C THR A 52 -1.57 -9.01 6.44
N THR A 53 -1.01 -9.68 7.46
CA THR A 53 -1.47 -9.54 8.85
C THR A 53 -1.28 -8.11 9.35
N PHE A 54 -0.14 -7.49 9.05
CA PHE A 54 0.11 -6.09 9.38
C PHE A 54 -0.91 -5.16 8.72
N PHE A 55 -1.16 -5.32 7.42
CA PHE A 55 -2.17 -4.52 6.71
C PHE A 55 -3.59 -4.73 7.26
N ASN A 56 -3.97 -5.97 7.53
CA ASN A 56 -5.30 -6.26 8.09
C ASN A 56 -5.46 -5.70 9.53
N CYS A 57 -4.39 -5.65 10.33
CA CYS A 57 -4.42 -4.96 11.64
C CYS A 57 -4.64 -3.46 11.45
N VAL A 58 -3.88 -2.82 10.56
CA VAL A 58 -3.98 -1.37 10.30
C VAL A 58 -5.33 -1.01 9.69
N ASN A 59 -5.88 -1.86 8.80
CA ASN A 59 -7.20 -1.67 8.19
C ASN A 59 -8.37 -2.01 9.13
N ASN A 60 -8.09 -2.44 10.36
CA ASN A 60 -9.09 -2.91 11.33
C ASN A 60 -9.93 -4.12 10.85
N ASP A 61 -9.44 -4.91 9.88
CA ASP A 61 -10.08 -6.17 9.45
C ASP A 61 -9.91 -7.27 10.52
N ILE A 62 -8.88 -7.15 11.35
CA ILE A 62 -8.60 -8.06 12.47
C ILE A 62 -8.15 -7.28 13.71
N ASP A 63 -8.62 -7.68 14.87
CA ASP A 63 -8.24 -7.09 16.15
C ASP A 63 -6.74 -7.28 16.44
N ILE A 64 -6.10 -6.26 16.99
CA ILE A 64 -4.75 -6.35 17.57
C ILE A 64 -4.81 -6.90 18.99
N ASN A 65 -3.71 -7.50 19.48
CA ASN A 65 -3.63 -7.99 20.87
C ASN A 65 -3.25 -6.88 21.85
N SER A 66 -2.38 -5.96 21.43
CA SER A 66 -1.99 -4.77 22.19
C SER A 66 -1.31 -3.75 21.27
N GLY A 67 -1.05 -2.56 21.81
CA GLY A 67 -0.49 -1.43 21.09
C GLY A 67 -1.55 -0.50 20.54
N GLU A 68 -1.13 0.49 19.81
CA GLU A 68 -2.00 1.46 19.14
C GLU A 68 -1.40 1.92 17.80
N PHE A 69 -2.23 2.51 16.95
CA PHE A 69 -1.80 3.27 15.78
C PHE A 69 -2.69 4.49 15.59
N PHE A 70 -2.10 5.57 15.12
CA PHE A 70 -2.78 6.87 15.01
C PHE A 70 -2.06 7.77 14.00
N PHE A 71 -2.75 8.80 13.53
CA PHE A 71 -2.10 9.91 12.83
C PHE A 71 -1.58 10.93 13.84
N ARG A 72 -0.42 11.51 13.54
CA ARG A 72 0.17 12.61 14.28
C ARG A 72 0.38 13.79 13.33
N GLY A 73 -0.22 14.93 13.64
CA GLY A 73 -0.06 16.18 12.89
C GLY A 73 1.23 16.93 13.28
N GLU A 74 1.53 18.03 12.57
CA GLU A 74 2.72 18.86 12.79
C GLU A 74 2.87 19.35 14.24
N SER A 75 1.79 19.74 14.90
CA SER A 75 1.81 20.22 16.27
C SER A 75 1.89 19.09 17.31
N GLY A 76 1.98 17.81 16.85
CA GLY A 76 2.09 16.62 17.68
C GLY A 76 0.75 16.09 18.20
N GLU A 77 -0.37 16.62 17.76
CA GLU A 77 -1.70 16.11 18.11
C GLU A 77 -1.93 14.71 17.53
N LYS A 78 -2.54 13.85 18.36
CA LYS A 78 -2.95 12.51 17.94
C LYS A 78 -4.37 12.54 17.39
N ALA A 79 -4.58 11.93 16.23
CA ALA A 79 -5.89 11.68 15.65
C ALA A 79 -6.10 10.18 15.43
N PRO A 80 -7.28 9.62 15.73
CA PRO A 80 -7.57 8.23 15.43
C PRO A 80 -7.56 7.99 13.92
N VAL A 81 -7.24 6.77 13.52
CA VAL A 81 -7.35 6.34 12.13
C VAL A 81 -8.80 5.90 11.88
N MET A 82 -9.47 6.58 10.96
CA MET A 82 -10.85 6.28 10.60
C MET A 82 -10.89 5.41 9.34
N PRO A 83 -11.94 4.61 9.10
CA PRO A 83 -12.05 3.76 7.90
C PRO A 83 -11.85 4.53 6.58
N GLU A 84 -12.38 5.74 6.49
CA GLU A 84 -12.26 6.63 5.32
C GLU A 84 -10.83 7.15 5.09
N ASP A 85 -9.98 7.10 6.10
CA ASP A 85 -8.57 7.51 5.98
C ASP A 85 -7.72 6.45 5.28
N ILE A 86 -8.21 5.20 5.14
CA ILE A 86 -7.46 4.07 4.62
C ILE A 86 -7.99 3.65 3.26
N GLY A 87 -7.09 3.55 2.29
CA GLY A 87 -7.33 2.85 1.03
C GLY A 87 -6.55 1.54 1.03
N TYR A 88 -7.24 0.42 0.83
CA TYR A 88 -6.60 -0.89 0.81
C TYR A 88 -6.78 -1.59 -0.54
N LEU A 89 -5.68 -1.83 -1.23
CA LEU A 89 -5.62 -2.66 -2.42
C LEU A 89 -5.11 -4.04 -2.02
N VAL A 90 -6.01 -5.04 -2.10
CA VAL A 90 -5.70 -6.42 -1.75
C VAL A 90 -4.98 -7.14 -2.89
N SER A 91 -4.13 -8.12 -2.57
CA SER A 91 -3.31 -8.87 -3.54
C SER A 91 -4.11 -9.63 -4.60
N THR A 92 -5.34 -10.04 -4.26
CA THR A 92 -6.27 -10.64 -5.22
C THR A 92 -7.43 -9.69 -5.44
N PRO A 93 -7.55 -9.08 -6.64
CA PRO A 93 -8.57 -8.07 -6.88
C PRO A 93 -9.97 -8.64 -6.74
N THR A 94 -10.76 -7.99 -5.88
CA THR A 94 -12.18 -8.30 -5.67
C THR A 94 -13.01 -7.19 -6.28
N VAL A 95 -13.80 -7.53 -7.30
CA VAL A 95 -14.68 -6.60 -8.00
C VAL A 95 -16.07 -7.22 -8.19
N PRO A 96 -17.14 -6.42 -8.25
CA PRO A 96 -18.50 -6.93 -8.49
C PRO A 96 -18.62 -7.43 -9.94
N GLU A 97 -18.54 -8.73 -10.15
CA GLU A 97 -18.45 -9.36 -11.47
C GLU A 97 -19.65 -9.07 -12.39
N PHE A 98 -20.79 -8.72 -11.81
CA PHE A 98 -22.04 -8.43 -12.51
C PHE A 98 -22.19 -6.97 -12.97
N MET A 99 -21.26 -6.09 -12.64
CA MET A 99 -21.22 -4.69 -13.08
C MET A 99 -20.23 -4.50 -14.23
N THR A 100 -20.46 -3.48 -15.05
CA THR A 100 -19.44 -2.95 -15.94
C THR A 100 -18.45 -2.07 -15.18
N GLY A 101 -17.27 -1.80 -15.78
CA GLY A 101 -16.30 -0.89 -15.16
C GLY A 101 -16.90 0.49 -14.85
N ARG A 102 -17.67 1.03 -15.80
CA ARG A 102 -18.35 2.33 -15.66
C ARG A 102 -19.39 2.33 -14.56
N GLU A 103 -20.25 1.32 -14.52
CA GLU A 103 -21.26 1.18 -13.45
C GLU A 103 -20.61 1.07 -12.08
N PHE A 104 -19.50 0.35 -11.97
CA PHE A 104 -18.80 0.18 -10.70
C PHE A 104 -18.22 1.50 -10.17
N LEU A 105 -17.53 2.28 -11.00
CA LEU A 105 -17.01 3.59 -10.57
C LEU A 105 -18.15 4.55 -10.22
N LYS A 106 -19.22 4.58 -11.04
CA LYS A 106 -20.39 5.40 -10.77
C LYS A 106 -21.05 5.02 -9.44
N PHE A 107 -21.29 3.73 -9.22
CA PHE A 107 -21.84 3.23 -7.97
C PHE A 107 -20.98 3.59 -6.77
N PHE A 108 -19.64 3.42 -6.87
CA PHE A 108 -18.72 3.78 -5.81
C PHE A 108 -18.83 5.26 -5.43
N ILE A 109 -18.85 6.16 -6.40
CA ILE A 109 -18.99 7.61 -6.17
C ILE A 109 -20.35 7.93 -5.56
N GLU A 110 -21.43 7.29 -6.03
CA GLU A 110 -22.79 7.55 -5.55
C GLU A 110 -23.03 7.08 -4.10
N VAL A 111 -22.37 6.02 -3.64
CA VAL A 111 -22.56 5.53 -2.26
C VAL A 111 -21.64 6.22 -1.24
N HIS A 112 -20.64 6.95 -1.69
CA HIS A 112 -19.72 7.72 -0.86
C HIS A 112 -19.97 9.22 -1.07
N GLU A 113 -21.02 9.73 -0.46
CA GLU A 113 -21.47 11.14 -0.66
C GLU A 113 -20.41 12.18 -0.25
N GLU A 114 -19.47 11.82 0.61
CA GLU A 114 -18.33 12.63 1.04
C GLU A 114 -17.27 12.81 -0.05
N ILE A 115 -17.18 11.88 -0.99
CA ILE A 115 -16.19 11.92 -2.08
C ILE A 115 -16.62 12.96 -3.12
N LYS A 116 -15.71 13.87 -3.42
CA LYS A 116 -15.87 14.86 -4.50
C LYS A 116 -14.85 14.60 -5.59
N PRO A 117 -15.20 13.80 -6.62
CA PRO A 117 -14.29 13.49 -7.70
C PRO A 117 -13.79 14.76 -8.39
N ASP A 118 -12.50 14.83 -8.67
CA ASP A 118 -11.86 15.94 -9.41
C ASP A 118 -11.87 15.72 -10.93
N LYS A 119 -12.31 14.55 -11.38
CA LYS A 119 -12.36 14.12 -12.79
C LYS A 119 -13.69 13.45 -13.12
N THR A 120 -14.01 13.38 -14.39
CA THR A 120 -15.07 12.52 -14.92
C THR A 120 -14.65 11.06 -14.87
N ILE A 121 -15.60 10.13 -14.95
CA ILE A 121 -15.32 8.69 -14.99
C ILE A 121 -14.41 8.32 -16.17
N ASP A 122 -14.61 8.95 -17.34
CA ASP A 122 -13.78 8.68 -18.51
C ASP A 122 -12.34 9.20 -18.31
N GLU A 123 -12.15 10.37 -17.70
CA GLU A 123 -10.82 10.86 -17.35
C GLU A 123 -10.10 9.99 -16.32
N TYR A 124 -10.84 9.35 -15.38
CA TYR A 124 -10.25 8.35 -14.49
C TYR A 124 -9.82 7.07 -15.24
N PHE A 125 -10.62 6.61 -16.20
CA PHE A 125 -10.22 5.50 -17.05
C PHE A 125 -9.00 5.83 -17.90
N ASP A 126 -8.93 7.02 -18.48
CA ASP A 126 -7.77 7.51 -19.23
C ASP A 126 -6.52 7.55 -18.35
N TYR A 127 -6.66 8.09 -17.14
CA TYR A 127 -5.58 8.15 -16.15
C TYR A 127 -4.98 6.77 -15.82
N MET A 128 -5.84 5.75 -15.72
CA MET A 128 -5.41 4.37 -15.48
C MET A 128 -5.14 3.57 -16.76
N MET A 129 -5.22 4.22 -17.92
CA MET A 129 -5.03 3.55 -19.23
C MET A 129 -5.91 2.30 -19.38
N VAL A 130 -7.18 2.41 -18.97
CA VAL A 130 -8.19 1.36 -19.21
C VAL A 130 -8.72 1.52 -20.63
N PRO A 131 -8.59 0.48 -21.50
CA PRO A 131 -9.05 0.55 -22.88
C PRO A 131 -10.53 0.93 -22.98
N GLU A 132 -10.90 1.74 -23.98
CA GLU A 132 -12.28 2.18 -24.17
C GLU A 132 -13.25 1.00 -24.30
N ASP A 133 -12.86 -0.03 -25.06
CA ASP A 133 -13.66 -1.24 -25.28
C ASP A 133 -13.93 -2.04 -24.00
N ASP A 134 -13.11 -1.86 -22.98
CA ASP A 134 -13.28 -2.56 -21.69
C ASP A 134 -14.20 -1.81 -20.74
N ARG A 135 -14.32 -0.47 -20.84
CA ARG A 135 -15.02 0.38 -19.84
C ARG A 135 -16.47 -0.02 -19.58
N ASP A 136 -17.15 -0.46 -20.64
CA ASP A 136 -18.56 -0.86 -20.63
C ASP A 136 -18.76 -2.40 -20.71
N ARG A 137 -17.66 -3.19 -20.59
CA ARG A 137 -17.72 -4.65 -20.43
C ARG A 137 -17.93 -5.02 -18.97
N LEU A 138 -18.46 -6.22 -18.71
CA LEU A 138 -18.62 -6.76 -17.36
C LEU A 138 -17.25 -7.01 -16.70
N LEU A 139 -17.12 -6.68 -15.44
CA LEU A 139 -15.87 -6.84 -14.68
C LEU A 139 -15.41 -8.31 -14.57
N LYS A 140 -16.35 -9.29 -14.69
CA LYS A 140 -15.96 -10.71 -14.75
C LYS A 140 -15.06 -11.03 -15.95
N ASP A 141 -15.19 -10.27 -17.06
CA ASP A 141 -14.45 -10.47 -18.31
C ASP A 141 -13.13 -9.68 -18.36
N TYR A 142 -12.82 -8.91 -17.30
CA TYR A 142 -11.58 -8.16 -17.18
C TYR A 142 -10.40 -9.09 -16.88
N SER A 143 -9.23 -8.76 -17.44
CA SER A 143 -7.98 -9.37 -17.03
C SER A 143 -7.65 -9.10 -15.57
N HIS A 144 -6.79 -9.90 -14.97
CA HIS A 144 -6.31 -9.67 -13.61
C HIS A 144 -5.70 -8.26 -13.45
N GLY A 145 -4.87 -7.84 -14.40
CA GLY A 145 -4.27 -6.51 -14.41
C GLY A 145 -5.30 -5.38 -14.52
N THR A 146 -6.32 -5.54 -15.35
CA THR A 146 -7.40 -4.55 -15.49
C THR A 146 -8.25 -4.48 -14.22
N LYS A 147 -8.51 -5.62 -13.55
CA LYS A 147 -9.18 -5.64 -12.24
C LYS A 147 -8.37 -4.91 -11.16
N ASN A 148 -7.03 -5.06 -11.15
CA ASN A 148 -6.14 -4.29 -10.27
C ASN A 148 -6.22 -2.79 -10.56
N LYS A 149 -6.25 -2.38 -11.83
CA LYS A 149 -6.45 -0.97 -12.22
C LYS A 149 -7.77 -0.44 -11.67
N MET A 150 -8.86 -1.22 -11.71
CA MET A 150 -10.16 -0.80 -11.16
C MET A 150 -10.09 -0.59 -9.64
N GLN A 151 -9.46 -1.48 -8.89
CA GLN A 151 -9.26 -1.28 -7.44
C GLN A 151 -8.39 -0.07 -7.13
N MET A 152 -7.33 0.16 -7.90
CA MET A 152 -6.50 1.36 -7.76
C MET A 152 -7.30 2.63 -8.03
N LEU A 153 -8.20 2.62 -9.02
CA LEU A 153 -9.09 3.76 -9.30
C LEU A 153 -9.96 4.12 -8.10
N LEU A 154 -10.51 3.14 -7.38
CA LEU A 154 -11.29 3.42 -6.17
C LEU A 154 -10.43 4.15 -5.13
N ASN A 155 -9.19 3.69 -4.91
CA ASN A 155 -8.25 4.35 -3.99
C ASN A 155 -7.87 5.77 -4.46
N ILE A 156 -7.72 5.98 -5.75
CA ILE A 156 -7.43 7.31 -6.31
C ILE A 156 -8.63 8.25 -6.10
N ILE A 157 -9.84 7.79 -6.39
CA ILE A 157 -11.09 8.54 -6.24
C ILE A 157 -11.37 8.86 -4.76
N ALA A 158 -11.18 7.88 -3.86
CA ALA A 158 -11.36 8.06 -2.42
C ALA A 158 -10.31 9.00 -1.81
N SER A 159 -9.13 9.08 -2.41
CA SER A 159 -8.01 9.93 -1.95
C SER A 159 -7.68 9.79 -0.45
N PRO A 160 -7.43 8.55 0.06
CA PRO A 160 -7.18 8.32 1.46
C PRO A 160 -5.85 8.91 1.93
N LYS A 161 -5.71 9.18 3.24
CA LYS A 161 -4.45 9.61 3.88
C LYS A 161 -3.40 8.51 3.91
N LEU A 162 -3.84 7.26 4.08
CA LEU A 162 -2.99 6.07 4.13
C LEU A 162 -3.41 5.08 3.04
N MET A 163 -2.50 4.78 2.13
CA MET A 163 -2.71 3.80 1.07
C MET A 163 -1.91 2.53 1.37
N LEU A 164 -2.61 1.42 1.55
CA LEU A 164 -2.05 0.09 1.77
C LEU A 164 -2.16 -0.72 0.49
N LEU A 165 -1.04 -1.16 -0.07
CA LEU A 165 -0.99 -1.88 -1.34
C LEU A 165 -0.36 -3.26 -1.11
N ASP A 166 -1.18 -4.32 -1.03
CA ASP A 166 -0.68 -5.68 -0.75
C ASP A 166 -0.30 -6.39 -2.06
N GLU A 167 1.00 -6.47 -2.31
CA GLU A 167 1.61 -7.08 -3.50
C GLU A 167 0.97 -6.66 -4.84
N PRO A 168 0.73 -5.35 -5.08
CA PRO A 168 -0.09 -4.85 -6.19
C PRO A 168 0.51 -5.09 -7.58
N LEU A 169 1.80 -5.46 -7.66
CA LEU A 169 2.49 -5.74 -8.93
C LEU A 169 2.67 -7.23 -9.20
N THR A 170 2.24 -8.09 -8.26
CA THR A 170 2.38 -9.54 -8.40
C THR A 170 1.45 -10.05 -9.50
N SER A 171 1.96 -10.92 -10.36
CA SER A 171 1.21 -11.54 -11.48
C SER A 171 0.74 -10.55 -12.56
N LEU A 172 1.28 -9.34 -12.61
CA LEU A 172 1.08 -8.40 -13.70
C LEU A 172 2.12 -8.63 -14.79
N ASP A 173 1.74 -8.40 -16.05
CA ASP A 173 2.72 -8.27 -17.12
C ASP A 173 3.57 -7.00 -16.96
N VAL A 174 4.71 -6.95 -17.65
CA VAL A 174 5.69 -5.88 -17.50
C VAL A 174 5.11 -4.50 -17.80
N ILE A 175 4.22 -4.40 -18.80
CA ILE A 175 3.64 -3.13 -19.24
C ILE A 175 2.70 -2.60 -18.15
N ILE A 176 1.76 -3.42 -17.69
CA ILE A 176 0.81 -3.05 -16.63
C ILE A 176 1.53 -2.76 -15.32
N ALA A 177 2.59 -3.52 -15.00
CA ALA A 177 3.39 -3.27 -13.80
C ALA A 177 4.06 -1.89 -13.83
N GLU A 178 4.63 -1.48 -14.98
CA GLU A 178 5.23 -0.14 -15.13
C GLU A 178 4.18 0.98 -15.08
N GLU A 179 3.01 0.77 -15.69
CA GLU A 179 1.89 1.71 -15.59
C GLU A 179 1.46 1.90 -14.12
N MET A 180 1.28 0.80 -13.37
CA MET A 180 0.93 0.84 -11.95
C MET A 180 2.00 1.53 -11.10
N LYS A 181 3.29 1.26 -11.32
CA LYS A 181 4.37 1.97 -10.63
C LYS A 181 4.31 3.48 -10.85
N ASN A 182 4.07 3.91 -12.10
CA ASN A 182 3.96 5.32 -12.42
C ASN A 182 2.75 5.97 -11.71
N VAL A 183 1.62 5.27 -11.67
CA VAL A 183 0.44 5.71 -10.92
C VAL A 183 0.77 5.86 -9.43
N ILE A 184 1.38 4.86 -8.80
CA ILE A 184 1.77 4.89 -7.39
C ILE A 184 2.71 6.07 -7.11
N ARG A 185 3.75 6.29 -7.95
CA ARG A 185 4.66 7.44 -7.82
C ARG A 185 3.94 8.79 -7.88
N ASN A 186 2.96 8.92 -8.79
CA ASN A 186 2.21 10.15 -8.98
C ASN A 186 1.20 10.43 -7.84
N GLN A 187 0.86 9.40 -7.06
CA GLN A 187 -0.13 9.48 -5.99
C GLN A 187 0.47 9.69 -4.59
N LYS A 188 1.79 9.89 -4.45
CA LYS A 188 2.43 9.95 -3.14
C LYS A 188 2.19 11.26 -2.36
N GLN A 189 1.91 12.36 -3.05
CA GLN A 189 1.71 13.67 -2.41
C GLN A 189 0.42 13.71 -1.59
N GLY A 190 0.46 14.29 -0.39
CA GLY A 190 -0.69 14.44 0.49
C GLY A 190 -1.13 13.12 1.14
N ARG A 191 -0.29 12.06 1.11
CA ARG A 191 -0.61 10.76 1.70
C ARG A 191 0.63 9.95 2.06
N ILE A 192 0.41 8.92 2.85
CA ILE A 192 1.39 7.89 3.16
C ILE A 192 1.05 6.66 2.33
N THR A 193 2.02 6.09 1.60
CA THR A 193 1.81 4.86 0.84
C THR A 193 2.70 3.76 1.38
N ILE A 194 2.11 2.63 1.79
CA ILE A 194 2.83 1.43 2.22
C ILE A 194 2.54 0.32 1.21
N PHE A 195 3.58 -0.13 0.55
CA PHE A 195 3.53 -1.10 -0.52
C PHE A 195 4.24 -2.39 -0.08
N SER A 196 3.51 -3.52 0.00
CA SER A 196 4.14 -4.79 0.36
C SER A 196 4.73 -5.49 -0.86
N THR A 197 5.88 -6.11 -0.67
CA THR A 197 6.52 -6.97 -1.68
C THR A 197 7.49 -7.96 -1.05
N HIS A 198 7.75 -9.05 -1.75
CA HIS A 198 8.84 -9.98 -1.44
C HIS A 198 10.04 -9.81 -2.40
N LEU A 199 9.96 -8.86 -3.36
CA LEU A 199 10.96 -8.59 -4.38
C LEU A 199 11.76 -7.33 -4.04
N LEU A 200 13.02 -7.50 -3.66
CA LEU A 200 13.91 -6.40 -3.29
C LEU A 200 14.08 -5.39 -4.42
N ASP A 201 14.27 -5.87 -5.66
CA ASP A 201 14.51 -4.98 -6.80
C ASP A 201 13.30 -4.07 -7.09
N VAL A 202 12.06 -4.55 -6.85
CA VAL A 202 10.84 -3.76 -6.97
C VAL A 202 10.79 -2.68 -5.87
N ALA A 203 11.12 -3.05 -4.62
CA ALA A 203 11.16 -2.11 -3.51
C ALA A 203 12.22 -1.00 -3.75
N VAL A 204 13.39 -1.36 -4.28
CA VAL A 204 14.48 -0.42 -4.61
C VAL A 204 14.05 0.56 -5.70
N ASP A 205 13.34 0.09 -6.73
CA ASP A 205 12.91 0.91 -7.85
C ASP A 205 11.76 1.87 -7.48
N LEU A 206 10.76 1.38 -6.73
CA LEU A 206 9.51 2.13 -6.51
C LEU A 206 9.53 3.00 -5.25
N CYS A 207 10.12 2.52 -4.16
CA CYS A 207 9.93 3.09 -2.84
C CYS A 207 10.96 4.17 -2.50
N ASP A 208 10.54 5.20 -1.75
CA ASP A 208 11.45 6.17 -1.16
C ASP A 208 12.25 5.52 -0.03
N GLU A 209 11.58 4.72 0.79
CA GLU A 209 12.16 3.98 1.91
C GLU A 209 11.77 2.49 1.89
N ILE A 210 12.63 1.64 2.43
CA ILE A 210 12.38 0.20 2.53
C ILE A 210 12.38 -0.19 4.00
N VAL A 211 11.37 -0.95 4.38
CA VAL A 211 11.18 -1.48 5.74
C VAL A 211 11.06 -2.99 5.66
N LEU A 212 11.96 -3.71 6.33
CA LEU A 212 11.94 -5.16 6.37
C LEU A 212 11.04 -5.65 7.50
N LEU A 213 10.04 -6.47 7.18
CA LEU A 213 9.29 -7.24 8.16
C LEU A 213 9.94 -8.60 8.37
N HIS A 214 10.75 -8.70 9.43
CA HIS A 214 11.49 -9.89 9.78
C HIS A 214 11.26 -10.26 11.25
N ASN A 215 11.06 -11.55 11.53
CA ASN A 215 10.81 -12.05 12.90
C ASN A 215 9.73 -11.30 13.69
N GLY A 216 8.71 -10.77 12.97
CA GLY A 216 7.58 -10.03 13.54
C GLY A 216 7.89 -8.59 13.93
N ARG A 217 9.02 -8.02 13.48
CA ARG A 217 9.43 -6.63 13.72
C ARG A 217 9.64 -5.88 12.42
N LEU A 218 9.47 -4.55 12.47
CA LEU A 218 9.80 -3.66 11.36
C LEU A 218 11.20 -3.09 11.54
N GLU A 219 12.04 -3.24 10.53
CA GLU A 219 13.42 -2.76 10.55
C GLU A 219 13.67 -1.89 9.30
N PRO A 220 14.04 -0.60 9.44
CA PRO A 220 14.36 0.24 8.29
C PRO A 220 15.62 -0.25 7.59
N ILE A 221 15.61 -0.26 6.26
CA ILE A 221 16.77 -0.59 5.42
C ILE A 221 17.35 0.70 4.85
N ASP A 222 18.60 0.99 5.17
CA ASP A 222 19.32 2.09 4.54
C ASP A 222 19.67 1.73 3.08
N LYS A 223 18.98 2.37 2.14
CA LYS A 223 19.18 2.16 0.69
C LYS A 223 20.59 2.49 0.23
N SER A 224 21.32 3.36 0.92
CA SER A 224 22.72 3.70 0.57
C SER A 224 23.66 2.50 0.69
N ASN A 225 23.32 1.54 1.55
CA ASN A 225 24.10 0.34 1.79
C ASN A 225 23.75 -0.81 0.81
N LEU A 226 22.73 -0.66 -0.05
CA LEU A 226 22.36 -1.71 -1.03
C LEU A 226 23.39 -1.94 -2.13
N GLY A 227 24.36 -1.02 -2.29
CA GLY A 227 25.54 -1.21 -3.13
C GLY A 227 26.58 -2.15 -2.54
N ASP A 228 26.53 -2.40 -1.22
CA ASP A 228 27.39 -3.37 -0.53
C ASP A 228 26.83 -4.80 -0.72
N ALA A 229 27.65 -5.68 -1.28
CA ALA A 229 27.27 -7.06 -1.57
C ALA A 229 26.93 -7.83 -0.29
N ASP A 230 27.67 -7.62 0.79
CA ASP A 230 27.48 -8.30 2.08
C ASP A 230 26.18 -7.85 2.76
N PHE A 231 25.84 -6.55 2.63
CA PHE A 231 24.59 -6.01 3.15
C PHE A 231 23.39 -6.53 2.35
N LYS A 232 23.50 -6.53 1.01
CA LYS A 232 22.46 -7.11 0.14
C LYS A 232 22.24 -8.60 0.42
N GLU A 233 23.33 -9.35 0.65
CA GLU A 233 23.25 -10.78 0.99
C GLU A 233 22.54 -10.99 2.34
N LYS A 234 22.78 -10.17 3.36
CA LYS A 234 22.07 -10.23 4.64
C LYS A 234 20.56 -10.07 4.47
N ILE A 235 20.13 -9.07 3.65
CA ILE A 235 18.69 -8.89 3.36
C ILE A 235 18.12 -10.11 2.63
N ILE A 236 18.83 -10.63 1.62
CA ILE A 236 18.40 -11.82 0.89
C ILE A 236 18.31 -13.03 1.82
N ASN A 237 19.24 -13.19 2.75
CA ASN A 237 19.20 -14.27 3.73
C ASN A 237 18.03 -14.11 4.69
N ALA A 238 17.75 -12.90 5.20
CA ALA A 238 16.56 -12.61 6.01
C ALA A 238 15.24 -12.93 5.29
N LEU A 239 15.23 -12.79 3.94
CA LEU A 239 14.08 -13.17 3.12
C LEU A 239 14.01 -14.70 2.85
N ARG A 240 15.11 -15.45 3.04
CA ARG A 240 15.20 -16.91 2.83
C ARG A 240 15.01 -17.70 4.10
N ASP A 241 15.38 -17.14 5.26
CA ASP A 241 15.35 -17.90 6.53
C ASP A 241 13.95 -18.45 6.79
N GLU A 242 13.88 -19.78 6.91
CA GLU A 242 12.70 -20.45 7.41
C GLU A 242 12.64 -20.23 8.93
N ASP A 243 11.45 -19.94 9.46
CA ASP A 243 11.21 -20.02 10.90
C ASP A 243 11.51 -21.46 11.36
N ASN A 244 12.68 -21.67 11.89
CA ASN A 244 12.97 -22.84 12.73
C ASN A 244 12.30 -22.59 14.10
N GLY A 245 10.98 -22.78 14.17
CA GLY A 245 10.17 -22.65 15.37
C GLY A 245 9.02 -23.61 15.37
#